data_4f3e6f4f563d1361edcf787e1f6f3484
#
_entry.id   4f3e6f4f563d1361edcf787e1f6f3484
#
_cell.length_a   1.000
_cell.length_b   1.000
_cell.length_c   1.000
_cell.angle_alpha   90.00
_cell.angle_beta   90.00
_cell.angle_gamma   90.00
#
_symmetry.space_group_name_H-M   'P 1'
#
loop_
_entity.id
_entity.type
_entity.pdbx_description
1 polymer ?
#
loop_
_entity_poly.entity_id
_entity_poly.type
_entity_poly.pdbx_seq_one_letter_code
_entity_poly.pdbx_strand_id
1 'polypeptide(L)'
;MNSKMSEELKIPKDRVAVLIGEKGSTKRKIQKLTNTKITVSSKEGDVLIEGEDNYRIFVTGNIVRAIGRGFNPNIALKLLKEDYALDMIGINEFSGKSKKQEERIKSRAIGTDGKARRTLEKMTNTNICI
;
A
#
# COMPACT_ATOMS: atom_id res chain seq x y z
N MET A 1 3.05 11.11 30.64
CA MET A 1 2.96 12.03 29.52
C MET A 1 2.75 11.25 28.25
N ASN A 2 1.59 11.40 27.64
CA ASN A 2 1.27 10.68 26.40
C ASN A 2 1.87 11.41 25.21
N SER A 3 2.98 10.91 24.71
CA SER A 3 3.48 11.40 23.44
C SER A 3 2.84 10.62 22.33
N LYS A 4 1.74 11.15 21.78
CA LYS A 4 1.18 10.62 20.57
C LYS A 4 2.09 10.97 19.41
N MET A 5 2.44 9.97 18.65
CA MET A 5 3.20 10.14 17.43
C MET A 5 2.24 10.02 16.26
N SER A 6 2.60 10.62 15.14
CA SER A 6 1.74 10.60 13.97
C SER A 6 2.56 10.55 12.69
N GLU A 7 1.95 10.04 11.65
CA GLU A 7 2.47 10.06 10.30
C GLU A 7 1.36 10.52 9.36
N GLU A 8 1.69 11.43 8.46
CA GLU A 8 0.77 11.88 7.42
C GLU A 8 1.23 11.33 6.09
N LEU A 9 0.29 10.85 5.31
CA LEU A 9 0.58 10.39 3.96
C LEU A 9 -0.63 10.61 3.06
N LYS A 10 -0.44 10.44 1.77
CA LYS A 10 -1.48 10.67 0.79
C LYS A 10 -1.62 9.44 -0.10
N ILE A 11 -2.86 9.07 -0.37
CA ILE A 11 -3.17 7.99 -1.30
C ILE A 11 -4.06 8.52 -2.42
N PRO A 12 -4.07 7.86 -3.59
CA PRO A 12 -4.99 8.25 -4.65
C PRO A 12 -6.44 8.21 -4.18
N LYS A 13 -7.24 9.15 -4.62
CA LYS A 13 -8.65 9.27 -4.22
C LYS A 13 -9.45 8.00 -4.52
N ASP A 14 -9.16 7.35 -5.62
CA ASP A 14 -9.85 6.12 -6.02
C ASP A 14 -9.51 4.92 -5.13
N ARG A 15 -8.49 5.03 -4.28
CA ARG A 15 -8.14 4.00 -3.32
C ARG A 15 -8.68 4.25 -1.91
N VAL A 16 -9.22 5.44 -1.67
CA VAL A 16 -9.77 5.80 -0.36
C VAL A 16 -10.89 4.84 0.07
N ALA A 17 -11.80 4.53 -0.85
CA ALA A 17 -12.89 3.61 -0.56
C ALA A 17 -12.39 2.22 -0.21
N VAL A 18 -11.30 1.77 -0.81
CA VAL A 18 -10.69 0.47 -0.51
C VAL A 18 -10.10 0.47 0.90
N LEU A 19 -9.42 1.55 1.27
CA LEU A 19 -8.85 1.70 2.60
C LEU A 19 -9.92 1.71 3.69
N ILE A 20 -11.00 2.44 3.46
CA ILE A 20 -12.10 2.54 4.41
C ILE A 20 -12.86 1.22 4.49
N GLY A 21 -13.15 0.64 3.33
CA GLY A 21 -13.93 -0.58 3.23
C GLY A 21 -15.41 -0.37 3.45
N GLU A 22 -16.20 -1.42 3.25
CA GLU A 22 -17.64 -1.35 3.44
C GLU A 22 -17.96 -1.01 4.89
N LYS A 23 -18.70 0.09 5.09
CA LYS A 23 -19.10 0.60 6.43
C LYS A 23 -17.89 0.82 7.35
N GLY A 24 -16.72 1.11 6.78
CA GLY A 24 -15.51 1.37 7.54
C GLY A 24 -14.83 0.11 8.09
N SER A 25 -15.21 -1.07 7.62
CA SER A 25 -14.73 -2.35 8.16
C SER A 25 -13.23 -2.55 8.00
N THR A 26 -12.68 -2.19 6.85
CA THR A 26 -11.24 -2.36 6.58
C THR A 26 -10.41 -1.46 7.47
N LYS A 27 -10.79 -0.18 7.55
CA LYS A 27 -10.10 0.79 8.42
C LYS A 27 -10.11 0.34 9.88
N ARG A 28 -11.28 -0.09 10.38
CA ARG A 28 -11.40 -0.57 11.76
C ARG A 28 -10.54 -1.80 12.02
N LYS A 29 -10.48 -2.72 11.05
CA LYS A 29 -9.66 -3.91 11.16
C LYS A 29 -8.17 -3.56 11.27
N ILE A 30 -7.71 -2.66 10.41
CA ILE A 30 -6.32 -2.22 10.43
C ILE A 30 -6.00 -1.53 11.77
N GLN A 31 -6.87 -0.62 12.21
CA GLN A 31 -6.69 0.07 13.49
C GLN A 31 -6.60 -0.91 14.67
N LYS A 32 -7.46 -1.92 14.67
CA LYS A 32 -7.47 -2.92 15.73
C LYS A 32 -6.20 -3.75 15.75
N LEU A 33 -5.74 -4.19 14.57
CA LEU A 33 -4.55 -5.05 14.46
C LEU A 33 -3.25 -4.30 14.73
N THR A 34 -3.22 -3.00 14.48
CA THR A 34 -2.01 -2.19 14.66
C THR A 34 -2.03 -1.34 15.92
N ASN A 35 -3.16 -1.26 16.59
CA ASN A 35 -3.38 -0.39 17.74
C ASN A 35 -3.04 1.07 17.41
N THR A 36 -3.53 1.54 16.26
CA THR A 36 -3.38 2.92 15.80
C THR A 36 -4.73 3.50 15.45
N LYS A 37 -4.77 4.82 15.27
CA LYS A 37 -5.95 5.52 14.81
C LYS A 37 -5.68 6.06 13.41
N ILE A 38 -6.57 5.77 12.48
CA ILE A 38 -6.46 6.22 11.10
C ILE A 38 -7.58 7.19 10.79
N THR A 39 -7.22 8.39 10.38
CA THR A 39 -8.17 9.41 9.93
C THR A 39 -7.96 9.65 8.45
N VAL A 40 -9.02 9.52 7.66
CA VAL A 40 -8.93 9.63 6.20
C VAL A 40 -9.81 10.77 5.71
N SER A 41 -9.24 11.64 4.87
CA SER A 41 -10.00 12.64 4.13
C SER A 41 -10.40 12.04 2.79
N SER A 42 -11.67 11.72 2.63
CA SER A 42 -12.20 11.15 1.38
C SER A 42 -12.04 12.11 0.21
N LYS A 43 -12.07 13.40 0.49
CA LYS A 43 -12.03 14.45 -0.51
C LYS A 43 -10.63 14.63 -1.09
N GLU A 44 -9.61 14.55 -0.23
CA GLU A 44 -8.24 14.86 -0.60
C GLU A 44 -7.33 13.63 -0.70
N GLY A 45 -7.74 12.51 -0.11
CA GLY A 45 -6.88 11.33 -0.03
C GLY A 45 -5.82 11.42 1.06
N ASP A 46 -5.93 12.40 1.95
CA ASP A 46 -4.99 12.55 3.06
C ASP A 46 -5.30 11.53 4.15
N VAL A 47 -4.25 10.92 4.67
CA VAL A 47 -4.35 9.91 5.73
C VAL A 47 -3.46 10.33 6.88
N LEU A 48 -4.05 10.39 8.07
CA LEU A 48 -3.32 10.65 9.31
C LEU A 48 -3.35 9.38 10.16
N ILE A 49 -2.19 8.93 10.54
CA ILE A 49 -2.04 7.75 11.40
C ILE A 49 -1.46 8.21 12.74
N GLU A 50 -2.17 7.93 13.82
CA GLU A 50 -1.78 8.32 15.16
C GLU A 50 -1.65 7.10 16.07
N GLY A 51 -0.70 7.14 16.99
CA GLY A 51 -0.50 6.06 17.95
C GLY A 51 0.57 6.40 18.96
N GLU A 52 0.81 5.47 19.87
CA GLU A 52 1.80 5.63 20.94
C GLU A 52 3.13 4.94 20.61
N ASP A 53 3.16 4.07 19.61
CA ASP A 53 4.31 3.27 19.24
C ASP A 53 4.73 3.58 17.81
N ASN A 54 5.95 4.10 17.64
CA ASN A 54 6.51 4.44 16.34
C ASN A 54 6.55 3.26 15.37
N TYR A 55 6.88 2.08 15.87
CA TYR A 55 6.95 0.90 15.02
C TYR A 55 5.57 0.55 14.44
N ARG A 56 4.55 0.62 15.27
CA ARG A 56 3.17 0.34 14.83
C ARG A 56 2.67 1.37 13.82
N ILE A 57 3.03 2.64 14.02
CA ILE A 57 2.71 3.70 13.06
C ILE A 57 3.42 3.44 11.73
N PHE A 58 4.69 3.06 11.78
CA PHE A 58 5.48 2.73 10.59
C PHE A 58 4.85 1.57 9.80
N VAL A 59 4.50 0.50 10.47
CA VAL A 59 3.84 -0.66 9.84
C VAL A 59 2.50 -0.27 9.24
N THR A 60 1.69 0.50 9.99
CA THR A 60 0.40 0.98 9.52
C THR A 60 0.56 1.84 8.26
N GLY A 61 1.56 2.71 8.26
CA GLY A 61 1.88 3.54 7.10
C GLY A 61 2.19 2.70 5.86
N ASN A 62 2.94 1.64 6.03
CA ASN A 62 3.25 0.74 4.91
C ASN A 62 2.02 -0.02 4.42
N ILE A 63 1.13 -0.44 5.32
CA ILE A 63 -0.14 -1.07 4.94
C ILE A 63 -0.98 -0.09 4.12
N VAL A 64 -1.10 1.14 4.57
CA VAL A 64 -1.86 2.18 3.87
C VAL A 64 -1.25 2.48 2.51
N ARG A 65 0.08 2.59 2.43
CA ARG A 65 0.77 2.80 1.15
C ARG A 65 0.55 1.65 0.17
N ALA A 66 0.59 0.42 0.65
CA ALA A 66 0.34 -0.75 -0.19
C ALA A 66 -1.07 -0.72 -0.77
N ILE A 67 -2.07 -0.40 0.06
CA ILE A 67 -3.46 -0.26 -0.40
C ILE A 67 -3.56 0.88 -1.41
N GLY A 68 -2.90 1.99 -1.13
CA GLY A 68 -2.88 3.14 -2.04
C GLY A 68 -2.27 2.81 -3.40
N ARG A 69 -1.32 1.90 -3.45
CA ARG A 69 -0.67 1.47 -4.70
C ARG A 69 -1.45 0.40 -5.46
N GLY A 70 -2.50 -0.16 -4.86
CA GLY A 70 -3.38 -1.08 -5.55
C GLY A 70 -3.50 -2.46 -4.92
N PHE A 71 -2.79 -2.73 -3.85
CA PHE A 71 -2.90 -4.04 -3.19
C PHE A 71 -4.24 -4.19 -2.48
N ASN A 72 -4.76 -5.40 -2.53
CA ASN A 72 -5.93 -5.78 -1.73
C ASN A 72 -5.56 -5.66 -0.24
N PRO A 73 -6.48 -5.19 0.62
CA PRO A 73 -6.19 -5.07 2.05
C PRO A 73 -5.70 -6.36 2.71
N ASN A 74 -6.21 -7.51 2.30
CA ASN A 74 -5.76 -8.79 2.86
C ASN A 74 -4.29 -9.06 2.55
N ILE A 75 -3.82 -8.63 1.38
CA ILE A 75 -2.42 -8.75 1.00
C ILE A 75 -1.59 -7.72 1.76
N ALA A 76 -2.06 -6.48 1.84
CA ALA A 76 -1.36 -5.42 2.57
C ALA A 76 -1.16 -5.78 4.04
N LEU A 77 -2.12 -6.47 4.65
CA LEU A 77 -2.03 -6.90 6.05
C LEU A 77 -0.92 -7.92 6.31
N LYS A 78 -0.36 -8.53 5.27
CA LYS A 78 0.81 -9.40 5.43
C LYS A 78 2.01 -8.63 5.98
N LEU A 79 2.01 -7.30 5.83
CA LEU A 79 3.07 -6.44 6.37
C LEU A 79 3.10 -6.41 7.90
N LEU A 80 2.08 -6.95 8.56
CA LEU A 80 2.11 -7.15 10.02
C LEU A 80 3.15 -8.18 10.44
N LYS A 81 3.55 -9.06 9.55
CA LYS A 81 4.58 -10.06 9.81
C LYS A 81 5.96 -9.44 9.63
N GLU A 82 6.86 -9.71 10.56
CA GLU A 82 8.20 -9.11 10.58
C GLU A 82 9.04 -9.44 9.36
N ASP A 83 8.82 -10.59 8.76
CA ASP A 83 9.59 -11.04 7.59
C ASP A 83 9.02 -10.53 6.26
N TYR A 84 7.97 -9.71 6.31
CA TYR A 84 7.41 -9.09 5.11
C TYR A 84 7.80 -7.62 5.05
N ALA A 85 8.08 -7.15 3.85
CA ALA A 85 8.44 -5.75 3.60
C ALA A 85 7.77 -5.26 2.32
N LEU A 86 7.50 -3.97 2.28
CA LEU A 86 7.00 -3.29 1.10
C LEU A 86 8.15 -2.59 0.40
N ASP A 87 8.30 -2.85 -0.89
CA ASP A 87 9.26 -2.15 -1.72
C ASP A 87 8.54 -1.57 -2.92
N MET A 88 8.90 -0.35 -3.29
CA MET A 88 8.30 0.36 -4.42
C MET A 88 9.41 0.73 -5.41
N ILE A 89 9.24 0.27 -6.64
CA ILE A 89 10.22 0.52 -7.68
C ILE A 89 9.57 1.43 -8.74
N GLY A 90 10.17 2.59 -8.95
CA GLY A 90 9.70 3.50 -9.98
C GLY A 90 10.12 3.03 -11.37
N ILE A 91 9.14 2.79 -12.23
CA ILE A 91 9.42 2.35 -13.60
C ILE A 91 10.19 3.41 -14.37
N ASN A 92 9.98 4.68 -14.03
CA ASN A 92 10.69 5.79 -14.66
C ASN A 92 12.21 5.74 -14.45
N GLU A 93 12.69 5.01 -13.48
CA GLU A 93 14.13 4.77 -13.30
C GLU A 93 14.72 3.98 -14.47
N PHE A 94 13.90 3.19 -15.13
CA PHE A 94 14.31 2.34 -16.25
C PHE A 94 13.90 2.92 -17.61
N SER A 95 12.80 3.66 -17.66
CA SER A 95 12.25 4.19 -18.91
C SER A 95 12.66 5.64 -19.20
N GLY A 96 13.22 6.33 -18.20
CA GLY A 96 13.45 7.76 -18.30
C GLY A 96 12.14 8.51 -18.39
N LYS A 97 12.06 9.52 -19.25
CA LYS A 97 10.89 10.38 -19.41
C LYS A 97 9.91 9.91 -20.47
N SER A 98 10.19 8.78 -21.15
CA SER A 98 9.35 8.30 -22.24
C SER A 98 8.15 7.53 -21.73
N LYS A 99 6.94 8.03 -21.96
CA LYS A 99 5.71 7.34 -21.60
C LYS A 99 5.51 6.03 -22.38
N LYS A 100 5.98 6.01 -23.64
CA LYS A 100 5.90 4.79 -24.45
C LYS A 100 6.77 3.67 -23.87
N GLN A 101 7.97 4.01 -23.41
CA GLN A 101 8.85 3.05 -22.77
C GLN A 101 8.28 2.58 -21.42
N GLU A 102 7.70 3.50 -20.67
CA GLU A 102 7.06 3.17 -19.40
C GLU A 102 5.91 2.17 -19.60
N GLU A 103 5.03 2.43 -20.56
CA GLU A 103 3.93 1.52 -20.89
C GLU A 103 4.43 0.17 -21.38
N ARG A 104 5.49 0.17 -22.17
CA ARG A 104 6.10 -1.04 -22.69
C ARG A 104 6.67 -1.91 -21.56
N ILE A 105 7.37 -1.29 -20.62
CA ILE A 105 7.91 -1.98 -19.44
C ILE A 105 6.78 -2.56 -18.59
N LYS A 106 5.75 -1.76 -18.33
CA LYS A 106 4.57 -2.22 -17.58
C LYS A 106 3.91 -3.42 -18.26
N SER A 107 3.69 -3.33 -19.56
CA SER A 107 3.05 -4.41 -20.31
C SER A 107 3.86 -5.70 -20.26
N ARG A 108 5.18 -5.61 -20.36
CA ARG A 108 6.05 -6.78 -20.27
C ARG A 108 6.05 -7.38 -18.86
N ALA A 109 6.06 -6.54 -17.84
CA ALA A 109 6.04 -7.01 -16.46
C ALA A 109 4.73 -7.72 -16.12
N ILE A 110 3.62 -7.22 -16.65
CA ILE A 110 2.30 -7.83 -16.44
C ILE A 110 2.17 -9.11 -17.27
N GLY A 111 2.52 -9.03 -18.55
CA GLY A 111 2.37 -10.12 -19.51
C GLY A 111 0.93 -10.32 -19.94
N THR A 112 0.69 -11.27 -20.84
CA THR A 112 -0.64 -11.60 -21.33
C THR A 112 -1.48 -12.15 -20.18
N ASP A 113 -2.61 -11.49 -19.90
CA ASP A 113 -3.52 -11.86 -18.81
C ASP A 113 -2.83 -11.93 -17.44
N GLY A 114 -1.79 -11.13 -17.25
CA GLY A 114 -1.05 -11.09 -15.99
C GLY A 114 -0.11 -12.27 -15.75
N LYS A 115 0.16 -13.06 -16.78
CA LYS A 115 0.94 -14.29 -16.66
C LYS A 115 2.37 -14.05 -16.18
N ALA A 116 3.06 -13.04 -16.73
CA ALA A 116 4.43 -12.74 -16.34
C ALA A 116 4.49 -12.30 -14.86
N ARG A 117 3.56 -11.45 -14.45
CA ARG A 117 3.47 -11.00 -13.06
C ARG A 117 3.25 -12.17 -12.11
N ARG A 118 2.28 -13.05 -12.42
CA ARG A 118 2.01 -14.22 -11.57
C ARG A 118 3.20 -15.17 -11.49
N THR A 119 3.92 -15.34 -12.59
CA THR A 119 5.13 -16.18 -12.61
C THR A 119 6.20 -15.59 -11.68
N LEU A 120 6.42 -14.27 -11.74
CA LEU A 120 7.36 -13.60 -10.85
C LEU A 120 6.94 -13.72 -9.39
N GLU A 121 5.65 -13.54 -9.09
CA GLU A 121 5.12 -13.70 -7.72
C GLU A 121 5.42 -15.09 -7.19
N LYS A 122 5.21 -16.11 -8.02
CA LYS A 122 5.43 -17.50 -7.63
C LYS A 122 6.89 -17.82 -7.39
N MET A 123 7.76 -17.36 -8.31
CA MET A 123 9.19 -17.62 -8.23
C MET A 123 9.89 -16.91 -7.07
N THR A 124 9.41 -15.74 -6.71
CA THR A 124 10.03 -14.90 -5.69
C THR A 124 9.27 -14.94 -4.34
N ASN A 125 8.14 -15.62 -4.29
CA ASN A 125 7.25 -15.66 -3.13
C ASN A 125 6.88 -14.25 -2.66
N THR A 126 6.49 -13.40 -3.62
CA THR A 126 6.08 -12.01 -3.36
C THR A 126 4.69 -11.75 -3.92
N ASN A 127 4.12 -10.60 -3.53
CA ASN A 127 2.91 -10.07 -4.14
C ASN A 127 3.30 -8.81 -4.89
N ILE A 128 2.88 -8.69 -6.14
CA ILE A 128 3.28 -7.60 -7.02
C ILE A 128 2.04 -6.85 -7.52
N CYS A 129 2.09 -5.53 -7.41
CA CYS A 129 1.08 -4.64 -7.98
C CYS A 129 1.79 -3.69 -8.95
N ILE A 130 1.29 -3.59 -10.18
CA ILE A 130 1.90 -2.77 -11.23
C ILE A 130 0.94 -1.65 -11.65
#